data_07a09f9db57a4f617e914628f13373b7
#
_entry.id   07a09f9db57a4f617e914628f13373b7
#
_cell.length_a   1.000
_cell.length_b   1.000
_cell.length_c   1.000
_cell.angle_alpha   90.00
_cell.angle_beta   90.00
_cell.angle_gamma   90.00
#
_symmetry.space_group_name_H-M   'P 1'
#
loop_
_entity.id
_entity.type
_entity.pdbx_description
1 polymer ?
#
loop_
_entity_poly.entity_id
_entity_poly.type
_entity_poly.pdbx_seq_one_letter_code
_entity_poly.pdbx_strand_id
1 'polypeptide(L)'
;MSSNIHNIINTGGVMFEHDQEVVNSLLSENNDFKRLYDKHNVLKNTVKDVNDKNLKVDQLSLEGLKKEKLILKDRMATIIENYKHDHA
;
A
#
# COMPACT_ATOMS: atom_id res chain seq x y z
N MET A 1 -11.88 -19.36 13.28
CA MET A 1 -11.50 -18.84 12.96
C MET A 1 -11.01 -18.02 13.19
N SER A 2 -11.16 -17.86 13.37
CA SER A 2 -10.69 -17.12 13.56
C SER A 2 -9.75 -16.41 12.93
N SER A 3 -9.24 -16.75 12.03
CA SER A 3 -8.29 -16.06 11.21
C SER A 3 -8.77 -14.71 10.74
N ASN A 4 -10.03 -14.57 10.59
CA ASN A 4 -10.60 -13.28 10.20
C ASN A 4 -10.32 -12.17 11.18
N ILE A 5 -10.20 -12.53 12.43
CA ILE A 5 -9.99 -11.54 13.46
C ILE A 5 -8.63 -10.89 13.31
N HIS A 6 -7.61 -11.66 13.04
CA HIS A 6 -6.32 -11.03 12.89
C HIS A 6 -6.15 -10.36 11.53
N ASN A 7 -6.96 -10.69 10.56
CA ASN A 7 -7.00 -9.90 9.34
C ASN A 7 -7.46 -8.48 9.63
N ILE A 8 -8.44 -8.36 10.50
CA ILE A 8 -8.89 -7.04 10.92
C ILE A 8 -7.78 -6.29 11.62
N ILE A 9 -7.06 -6.96 12.47
CA ILE A 9 -5.95 -6.36 13.19
C ILE A 9 -4.87 -5.91 12.22
N ASN A 10 -4.68 -6.67 11.16
CA ASN A 10 -3.60 -6.40 10.22
C ASN A 10 -3.99 -5.52 9.06
N THR A 11 -5.17 -4.94 9.07
CA THR A 11 -5.63 -4.14 7.95
C THR A 11 -4.69 -3.02 7.58
N GLY A 12 -4.03 -2.45 8.56
CA GLY A 12 -3.06 -1.41 8.30
C GLY A 12 -1.76 -1.93 7.75
N GLY A 13 -1.49 -3.22 7.92
CA GLY A 13 -0.23 -3.82 7.54
C GLY A 13 -0.23 -4.55 6.22
N VAL A 14 -1.40 -4.97 5.75
CA VAL A 14 -1.48 -5.77 4.53
C VAL A 14 -2.29 -5.03 3.48
N MET A 15 -1.59 -4.55 2.46
CA MET A 15 -2.18 -3.87 1.33
C MET A 15 -2.66 -4.91 0.33
N PHE A 16 -3.91 -4.78 -0.14
CA PHE A 16 -4.49 -5.70 -1.13
C PHE A 16 -4.45 -7.15 -0.69
N GLU A 17 -4.87 -7.43 0.55
CA GLU A 17 -4.73 -8.77 1.09
C GLU A 17 -5.50 -9.84 0.32
N HIS A 18 -6.59 -9.48 -0.34
CA HIS A 18 -7.34 -10.43 -1.16
C HIS A 18 -6.69 -10.70 -2.51
N ASP A 19 -5.71 -9.89 -2.88
CA ASP A 19 -5.06 -9.97 -4.18
C ASP A 19 -3.56 -10.26 -4.05
N GLN A 20 -3.16 -10.92 -2.98
CA GLN A 20 -1.73 -11.16 -2.72
C GLN A 20 -1.02 -11.91 -3.83
N GLU A 21 -1.68 -12.89 -4.44
CA GLU A 21 -1.07 -13.62 -5.55
C GLU A 21 -0.85 -12.73 -6.75
N VAL A 22 -1.82 -11.86 -7.03
CA VAL A 22 -1.68 -10.89 -8.11
C VAL A 22 -0.55 -9.91 -7.79
N VAL A 23 -0.50 -9.42 -6.56
CA VAL A 23 0.55 -8.50 -6.14
C VAL A 23 1.92 -9.15 -6.31
N ASN A 24 2.08 -10.40 -5.87
CA ASN A 24 3.35 -11.10 -5.99
C ASN A 24 3.77 -11.26 -7.44
N SER A 25 2.82 -11.61 -8.31
CA SER A 25 3.11 -11.73 -9.74
C SER A 25 3.53 -10.40 -10.34
N LEU A 26 2.83 -9.33 -10.00
CA LEU A 26 3.15 -8.01 -10.51
C LEU A 26 4.50 -7.51 -10.01
N LEU A 27 4.85 -7.81 -8.78
CA LEU A 27 6.15 -7.43 -8.23
C LEU A 27 7.30 -8.06 -9.00
N SER A 28 7.10 -9.27 -9.53
CA SER A 28 8.13 -9.91 -10.35
C SER A 28 8.10 -9.50 -11.81
N GLU A 29 6.93 -9.15 -12.34
CA GLU A 29 6.74 -8.99 -13.78
C GLU A 29 6.61 -7.54 -14.24
N ASN A 30 6.21 -6.65 -13.35
CA ASN A 30 5.89 -5.27 -13.70
C ASN A 30 6.74 -4.30 -12.88
N ASN A 31 7.74 -3.72 -13.54
CA ASN A 31 8.65 -2.80 -12.85
C ASN A 31 7.96 -1.53 -12.37
N ASP A 32 6.96 -1.07 -13.09
CA ASP A 32 6.20 0.12 -12.67
C ASP A 32 5.42 -0.17 -11.40
N PHE A 33 4.79 -1.34 -11.33
CA PHE A 33 4.07 -1.74 -10.13
C PHE A 33 5.02 -1.87 -8.95
N LYS A 34 6.17 -2.49 -9.15
CA LYS A 34 7.17 -2.63 -8.10
C LYS A 34 7.61 -1.28 -7.58
N ARG A 35 7.84 -0.33 -8.47
CA ARG A 35 8.25 1.01 -8.10
C ARG A 35 7.18 1.72 -7.26
N LEU A 36 5.93 1.60 -7.67
CA LEU A 36 4.82 2.16 -6.90
C LEU A 36 4.69 1.50 -5.53
N TYR A 37 4.85 0.19 -5.50
CA TYR A 37 4.75 -0.58 -4.27
C TYR A 37 5.84 -0.17 -3.27
N ASP A 38 7.08 -0.10 -3.74
CA ASP A 38 8.21 0.30 -2.90
C ASP A 38 8.02 1.72 -2.37
N LYS A 39 7.59 2.62 -3.23
CA LYS A 39 7.37 4.01 -2.86
C LYS A 39 6.26 4.13 -1.84
N HIS A 40 5.19 3.39 -2.02
CA HIS A 40 4.09 3.35 -1.06
C HIS A 40 4.57 2.88 0.32
N ASN A 41 5.39 1.84 0.34
CA ASN A 41 5.92 1.31 1.59
C ASN A 41 6.82 2.33 2.32
N VAL A 42 7.63 3.06 1.57
CA VAL A 42 8.46 4.12 2.16
C VAL A 42 7.58 5.18 2.80
N LEU A 43 6.55 5.63 2.09
CA LEU A 43 5.64 6.64 2.63
C LEU A 43 4.85 6.13 3.83
N LYS A 44 4.40 4.88 3.77
CA LYS A 44 3.70 4.25 4.88
C LYS A 44 4.56 4.24 6.14
N ASN A 45 5.82 3.86 6.00
CA ASN A 45 6.74 3.82 7.14
C ASN A 45 7.05 5.23 7.64
N THR A 46 7.19 6.19 6.75
CA THR A 46 7.44 7.57 7.13
C THR A 46 6.28 8.14 7.94
N VAL A 47 5.06 7.93 7.49
CA VAL A 47 3.87 8.40 8.22
C VAL A 47 3.78 7.72 9.57
N LYS A 48 4.06 6.43 9.61
CA LYS A 48 4.05 5.69 10.88
C LYS A 48 5.09 6.23 11.85
N ASP A 49 6.30 6.50 11.38
CA ASP A 49 7.37 7.04 12.22
C ASP A 49 7.00 8.41 12.77
N VAL A 50 6.39 9.26 11.96
CA VAL A 50 5.95 10.57 12.43
C VAL A 50 4.96 10.42 13.57
N ASN A 51 4.01 9.50 13.44
CA ASN A 51 3.00 9.27 14.47
C ASN A 51 3.58 8.60 15.71
N ASP A 52 4.36 7.53 15.53
CA ASP A 52 4.86 6.72 16.66
C ASP A 52 5.95 7.42 17.45
N LYS A 53 6.83 8.12 16.75
CA LYS A 53 7.97 8.79 17.37
C LYS A 53 7.69 10.25 17.69
N ASN A 54 6.48 10.68 17.43
CA ASN A 54 6.06 12.05 17.70
C ASN A 54 7.03 13.08 17.10
N LEU A 55 7.46 12.83 15.86
CA LEU A 55 8.34 13.71 15.17
C LEU A 55 7.64 15.02 14.83
N LYS A 56 8.38 16.11 14.88
CA LYS A 56 7.81 17.42 14.58
C LYS A 56 7.80 17.62 13.07
N VAL A 57 6.66 17.38 12.48
CA VAL A 57 6.39 17.63 11.08
C VAL A 57 5.16 18.51 11.03
N ASP A 58 5.15 19.55 10.20
CA ASP A 58 3.97 20.36 10.14
C ASP A 58 2.80 19.57 9.54
N GLN A 59 1.61 19.99 9.93
CA GLN A 59 0.39 19.27 9.58
C GLN A 59 0.19 19.18 8.07
N LEU A 60 0.55 20.23 7.37
CA LEU A 60 0.38 20.30 5.92
C LEU A 60 1.27 19.28 5.21
N SER A 61 2.52 19.17 5.66
CA SER A 61 3.44 18.17 5.11
C SER A 61 2.97 16.75 5.37
N LEU A 62 2.45 16.48 6.56
CA LEU A 62 1.94 15.16 6.90
C LEU A 62 0.75 14.80 6.02
N GLU A 63 -0.15 15.74 5.82
CA GLU A 63 -1.31 15.50 4.95
C GLU A 63 -0.89 15.26 3.51
N GLY A 64 0.14 15.95 3.05
CA GLY A 64 0.71 15.73 1.73
C GLY A 64 1.24 14.31 1.56
N LEU A 65 1.94 13.79 2.57
CA LEU A 65 2.44 12.43 2.56
C LEU A 65 1.30 11.41 2.51
N LYS A 66 0.26 11.64 3.29
CA LYS A 66 -0.90 10.74 3.30
C LYS A 66 -1.62 10.75 1.97
N LYS A 67 -1.76 11.92 1.37
CA LYS A 67 -2.40 12.07 0.06
C LYS A 67 -1.60 11.34 -1.01
N GLU A 68 -0.28 11.51 -1.01
CA GLU A 68 0.57 10.83 -1.98
C GLU A 68 0.48 9.31 -1.83
N LYS A 69 0.47 8.83 -0.60
CA LYS A 69 0.32 7.41 -0.33
C LYS A 69 -0.99 6.88 -0.93
N LEU A 70 -2.07 7.62 -0.78
CA LEU A 70 -3.36 7.24 -1.33
C LEU A 70 -3.33 7.20 -2.85
N ILE A 71 -2.71 8.19 -3.48
CA ILE A 71 -2.58 8.23 -4.95
C ILE A 71 -1.81 7.01 -5.45
N LEU A 72 -0.72 6.66 -4.79
CA LEU A 72 0.06 5.48 -5.16
C LEU A 72 -0.77 4.21 -5.04
N LYS A 73 -1.53 4.10 -3.96
CA LYS A 73 -2.40 2.94 -3.75
C LYS A 73 -3.45 2.84 -4.85
N ASP A 74 -4.04 3.96 -5.23
CA ASP A 74 -5.04 3.99 -6.29
C ASP A 74 -4.45 3.54 -7.63
N ARG A 75 -3.24 3.96 -7.93
CA ARG A 75 -2.56 3.54 -9.16
C ARG A 75 -2.28 2.05 -9.15
N MET A 76 -1.83 1.52 -8.02
CA MET A 76 -1.60 0.09 -7.87
C MET A 76 -2.90 -0.68 -8.03
N ALA A 77 -3.99 -0.18 -7.45
CA ALA A 77 -5.29 -0.83 -7.58
C ALA A 77 -5.73 -0.93 -9.04
N THR A 78 -5.49 0.11 -9.82
CA THR A 78 -5.80 0.11 -11.24
C THR A 78 -5.00 -0.97 -11.97
N ILE A 79 -3.72 -1.08 -11.69
CA ILE A 79 -2.86 -2.11 -12.31
C ILE A 79 -3.35 -3.50 -11.94
N ILE A 80 -3.71 -3.71 -10.66
CA ILE A 80 -4.22 -4.99 -10.19
C ILE A 80 -5.52 -5.35 -10.92
N GLU A 81 -6.43 -4.42 -11.04
CA GLU A 81 -7.69 -4.67 -11.73
C GLU A 81 -7.48 -5.01 -13.19
N ASN A 82 -6.57 -4.31 -13.85
CA ASN A 82 -6.24 -4.60 -15.24
C ASN A 82 -5.62 -5.99 -15.38
N TYR A 83 -4.74 -6.35 -14.47
CA TYR A 83 -4.12 -7.68 -14.48
C TYR A 83 -5.17 -8.77 -14.32
N LYS A 84 -6.07 -8.60 -13.36
CA LYS A 84 -7.14 -9.57 -13.11
C LYS A 84 -8.05 -9.71 -14.32
N HIS A 85 -8.36 -8.61 -14.96
CA HIS A 85 -9.20 -8.61 -16.15
C HIS A 85 -8.53 -9.36 -17.30
N ASP A 86 -7.25 -9.13 -17.51
CA ASP A 86 -6.50 -9.76 -18.59
C ASP A 86 -6.29 -11.26 -18.37
N HIS A 87 -6.28 -11.68 -17.10
CA HIS A 87 -6.03 -13.09 -16.73
C HIS A 87 -7.28 -13.80 -16.23
N ALA A 88 -8.42 -13.21 -16.41
CA ALA A 88 -9.68 -13.80 -15.94
C ALA A 88 -10.11 -14.99 -16.78
#